data_3fa4f54966d264320088d9e8f8038e9c
#
_entry.id   3fa4f54966d264320088d9e8f8038e9c
#
_cell.length_a   1.000
_cell.length_b   1.000
_cell.length_c   1.000
_cell.angle_alpha   90.00
_cell.angle_beta   90.00
_cell.angle_gamma   90.00
#
_symmetry.space_group_name_H-M   'P 1'
#
loop_
_entity.id
_entity.type
_entity.pdbx_description
1 polymer ?
#
loop_
_entity_poly.entity_id
_entity_poly.type
_entity_poly.pdbx_seq_one_letter_code
_entity_poly.pdbx_strand_id
1 'polypeptide(L)'
;DLLTQYFYGMTDADRELGRLVEYAENSEEPIILVYFGDHLPGFSNGMEFFDLLDYPRDANGTPEEQTAVYETPFVIWANDSAAAQCDFAKNVDAAALPENNLISSFYLGALTTELAGMEGLSPLYDMLNDMRKEYPVLSDMYHVDAQGNYVQELPEDIQEQLNTLIGWQYYILFDQALPAAADSQ
;
A
#
# COMPACT_ATOMS: atom_id res chain seq x y z
N ASP A 1 31.43 2.06 2.02
CA ASP A 1 30.80 1.92 0.72
C ASP A 1 29.29 2.23 0.81
N LEU A 2 28.58 2.30 -0.31
CA LEU A 2 27.15 2.65 -0.37
C LEU A 2 26.29 1.62 0.39
N LEU A 3 26.63 0.35 0.30
CA LEU A 3 25.90 -0.71 0.97
C LEU A 3 26.00 -0.57 2.50
N THR A 4 27.19 -0.31 3.02
CA THR A 4 27.40 -0.05 4.45
C THR A 4 26.58 1.15 4.92
N GLN A 5 26.56 2.23 4.16
CA GLN A 5 25.75 3.43 4.46
C GLN A 5 24.25 3.12 4.45
N TYR A 6 23.79 2.31 3.50
CA TYR A 6 22.40 1.86 3.44
C TYR A 6 22.00 1.08 4.70
N PHE A 7 22.83 0.11 5.13
CA PHE A 7 22.54 -0.65 6.36
C PHE A 7 22.57 0.21 7.63
N TYR A 8 23.45 1.21 7.71
CA TYR A 8 23.38 2.19 8.81
C TYR A 8 22.06 2.98 8.76
N GLY A 9 21.63 3.43 7.59
CA GLY A 9 20.35 4.12 7.43
C GLY A 9 19.15 3.25 7.82
N MET A 10 19.17 1.98 7.43
CA MET A 10 18.13 1.01 7.83
C MET A 10 18.11 0.79 9.36
N THR A 11 19.29 0.68 9.98
CA THR A 11 19.39 0.54 11.44
C THR A 11 18.86 1.78 12.17
N ASP A 12 19.12 2.97 11.63
CA ASP A 12 18.61 4.21 12.17
C ASP A 12 17.10 4.32 11.99
N ALA A 13 16.56 3.94 10.81
CA ALA A 13 15.13 3.91 10.55
C ALA A 13 14.40 2.94 11.48
N ASP A 14 14.93 1.73 11.67
CA ASP A 14 14.38 0.73 12.59
C ASP A 14 14.34 1.25 14.03
N ARG A 15 15.44 1.90 14.48
CA ARG A 15 15.48 2.52 15.82
C ARG A 15 14.43 3.61 15.98
N GLU A 16 14.23 4.47 14.99
CA GLU A 16 13.22 5.53 15.05
C GLU A 16 11.79 4.97 14.97
N LEU A 17 11.57 3.92 14.18
CA LEU A 17 10.31 3.19 14.18
C LEU A 17 10.02 2.59 15.56
N GLY A 18 11.02 1.97 16.20
CA GLY A 18 10.88 1.46 17.56
C GLY A 18 10.48 2.53 18.57
N ARG A 19 11.00 3.76 18.46
CA ARG A 19 10.58 4.90 19.31
C ARG A 19 9.14 5.33 19.06
N LEU A 20 8.68 5.29 17.80
CA LEU A 20 7.30 5.60 17.47
C LEU A 20 6.35 4.55 18.03
N VAL A 21 6.70 3.28 17.93
CA VAL A 21 5.94 2.16 18.52
C VAL A 21 5.89 2.32 20.04
N GLU A 22 7.02 2.54 20.72
CA GLU A 22 7.07 2.75 22.16
C GLU A 22 6.21 3.95 22.61
N TYR A 23 6.24 5.05 21.86
CA TYR A 23 5.37 6.19 22.11
C TYR A 23 3.90 5.82 22.00
N ALA A 24 3.53 5.11 20.93
CA ALA A 24 2.15 4.69 20.70
C ALA A 24 1.66 3.65 21.72
N GLU A 25 2.51 2.71 22.12
CA GLU A 25 2.19 1.72 23.17
C GLU A 25 1.89 2.37 24.53
N ASN A 26 2.61 3.45 24.86
CA ASN A 26 2.40 4.18 26.11
C ASN A 26 1.31 5.26 26.03
N SER A 27 0.65 5.40 24.90
CA SER A 27 -0.46 6.36 24.70
C SER A 27 -1.81 5.75 25.07
N GLU A 28 -2.63 6.49 25.78
CA GLU A 28 -4.05 6.17 25.99
C GLU A 28 -4.91 6.47 24.77
N GLU A 29 -4.42 7.31 23.84
CA GLU A 29 -5.11 7.62 22.59
C GLU A 29 -5.02 6.43 21.62
N PRO A 30 -6.10 6.16 20.84
CA PRO A 30 -6.09 5.11 19.82
C PRO A 30 -5.18 5.51 18.65
N ILE A 31 -4.12 4.74 18.42
CA ILE A 31 -3.14 4.99 17.38
C ILE A 31 -3.00 3.77 16.48
N ILE A 32 -3.16 3.97 15.17
CA ILE A 32 -2.80 3.02 14.13
C ILE A 32 -1.58 3.57 13.40
N LEU A 33 -0.52 2.79 13.34
CA LEU A 33 0.73 3.15 12.67
C LEU A 33 0.82 2.37 11.36
N VAL A 34 1.09 3.09 10.26
CA VAL A 34 1.36 2.51 8.95
C VAL A 34 2.79 2.84 8.57
N TYR A 35 3.58 1.82 8.32
CA TYR A 35 4.96 1.94 7.84
C TYR A 35 5.11 1.15 6.54
N PHE A 36 5.75 1.73 5.53
CA PHE A 36 5.96 1.06 4.24
C PHE A 36 7.20 1.60 3.55
N GLY A 37 7.81 0.77 2.69
CA GLY A 37 8.86 1.20 1.77
C GLY A 37 8.26 1.88 0.54
N ASP A 38 8.90 2.94 0.07
CA ASP A 38 8.50 3.65 -1.14
C ASP A 38 9.03 2.97 -2.42
N HIS A 39 10.22 2.42 -2.38
CA HIS A 39 10.86 1.65 -3.45
C HIS A 39 12.04 0.82 -2.94
N LEU A 40 12.48 -0.17 -3.71
CA LEU A 40 13.71 -0.89 -3.44
C LEU A 40 14.94 0.02 -3.58
N PRO A 41 16.03 -0.24 -2.82
CA PRO A 41 17.24 0.57 -2.90
C PRO A 41 17.89 0.47 -4.28
N GLY A 42 18.26 1.63 -4.85
CA GLY A 42 19.03 1.75 -6.09
C GLY A 42 20.52 1.80 -5.80
N PHE A 43 21.23 0.68 -5.93
CA PHE A 43 22.71 0.66 -5.88
C PHE A 43 23.28 0.82 -7.29
N SER A 44 24.49 1.41 -7.42
CA SER A 44 25.13 1.59 -8.73
C SER A 44 25.39 0.27 -9.49
N ASN A 45 25.55 -0.84 -8.73
CA ASN A 45 25.60 -2.21 -9.20
C ASN A 45 24.42 -3.01 -8.64
N GLY A 46 23.23 -2.42 -8.65
CA GLY A 46 22.08 -2.85 -7.86
C GLY A 46 21.63 -4.29 -8.07
N MET A 47 21.87 -4.84 -9.26
CA MET A 47 21.53 -6.24 -9.55
C MET A 47 22.39 -7.22 -8.75
N GLU A 48 23.71 -7.01 -8.67
CA GLU A 48 24.64 -7.91 -7.98
C GLU A 48 24.30 -8.10 -6.50
N PHE A 49 23.74 -7.08 -5.84
CA PHE A 49 23.35 -7.19 -4.44
C PHE A 49 22.11 -8.07 -4.25
N PHE A 50 21.10 -7.91 -5.10
CA PHE A 50 19.92 -8.75 -5.06
C PHE A 50 20.21 -10.18 -5.49
N ASP A 51 21.13 -10.38 -6.44
CA ASP A 51 21.64 -11.70 -6.83
C ASP A 51 22.35 -12.39 -5.67
N LEU A 52 23.15 -11.66 -4.86
CA LEU A 52 23.80 -12.21 -3.67
C LEU A 52 22.81 -12.65 -2.58
N LEU A 53 21.62 -12.05 -2.54
CA LEU A 53 20.56 -12.40 -1.60
C LEU A 53 19.60 -13.46 -2.17
N ASP A 54 19.85 -13.94 -3.39
CA ASP A 54 18.93 -14.82 -4.11
C ASP A 54 17.49 -14.27 -4.13
N TYR A 55 17.37 -12.92 -4.25
CA TYR A 55 16.09 -12.25 -4.27
C TYR A 55 15.45 -12.41 -5.66
N PRO A 56 14.25 -12.97 -5.76
CA PRO A 56 13.65 -13.41 -7.03
C PRO A 56 13.07 -12.22 -7.81
N ARG A 57 13.95 -11.33 -8.30
CA ARG A 57 13.56 -10.17 -9.12
C ARG A 57 14.25 -10.20 -10.47
N ASP A 58 13.49 -10.16 -11.54
CA ASP A 58 14.00 -9.97 -12.91
C ASP A 58 12.95 -9.22 -13.74
N ALA A 59 13.29 -8.03 -14.22
CA ALA A 59 12.42 -7.21 -15.07
C ALA A 59 12.06 -7.89 -16.42
N ASN A 60 12.77 -8.93 -16.81
CA ASN A 60 12.52 -9.72 -18.01
C ASN A 60 12.15 -11.19 -17.69
N GLY A 61 11.95 -11.50 -16.43
CA GLY A 61 11.66 -12.84 -15.93
C GLY A 61 10.17 -13.22 -16.00
N THR A 62 9.77 -14.11 -15.10
CA THR A 62 8.37 -14.48 -14.92
C THR A 62 7.52 -13.28 -14.42
N PRO A 63 6.19 -13.34 -14.49
CA PRO A 63 5.33 -12.29 -13.92
C PRO A 63 5.64 -12.00 -12.45
N GLU A 64 5.92 -13.02 -11.64
CA GLU A 64 6.30 -12.91 -10.25
C GLU A 64 7.62 -12.13 -10.08
N GLU A 65 8.64 -12.52 -10.84
CA GLU A 65 9.96 -11.86 -10.80
C GLU A 65 9.90 -10.41 -11.26
N GLN A 66 9.06 -10.10 -12.26
CA GLN A 66 8.82 -8.74 -12.71
C GLN A 66 8.09 -7.91 -11.64
N THR A 67 7.10 -8.47 -10.95
CA THR A 67 6.37 -7.81 -9.87
C THR A 67 7.30 -7.56 -8.68
N ALA A 68 8.15 -8.54 -8.33
CA ALA A 68 9.12 -8.43 -7.24
C ALA A 68 10.14 -7.27 -7.39
N VAL A 69 10.32 -6.74 -8.60
CA VAL A 69 11.12 -5.52 -8.84
C VAL A 69 10.56 -4.30 -8.08
N TYR A 70 9.25 -4.28 -7.82
CA TYR A 70 8.54 -3.16 -7.21
C TYR A 70 8.03 -3.46 -5.80
N GLU A 71 8.24 -4.67 -5.29
CA GLU A 71 7.77 -5.04 -3.96
C GLU A 71 8.58 -4.36 -2.85
N THR A 72 7.86 -3.83 -1.86
CA THR A 72 8.42 -3.28 -0.64
C THR A 72 7.59 -3.73 0.56
N PRO A 73 8.21 -3.88 1.75
CA PRO A 73 7.47 -4.30 2.93
C PRO A 73 6.53 -3.19 3.41
N PHE A 74 5.40 -3.60 4.00
CA PHE A 74 4.56 -2.71 4.78
C PHE A 74 4.12 -3.36 6.09
N VAL A 75 3.79 -2.52 7.06
CA VAL A 75 3.22 -2.90 8.35
C VAL A 75 2.08 -1.96 8.67
N ILE A 76 0.93 -2.51 9.09
CA ILE A 76 -0.14 -1.77 9.73
C ILE A 76 -0.28 -2.33 11.14
N TRP A 77 -0.06 -1.49 12.14
CA TRP A 77 -0.03 -1.88 13.55
C TRP A 77 -0.91 -0.93 14.37
N ALA A 78 -1.61 -1.48 15.36
CA ALA A 78 -2.48 -0.74 16.26
C ALA A 78 -2.00 -0.91 17.70
N ASN A 79 -2.00 0.18 18.49
CA ASN A 79 -1.80 0.05 19.94
C ASN A 79 -3.03 -0.58 20.62
N ASP A 80 -2.90 -0.97 21.88
CA ASP A 80 -3.96 -1.64 22.63
C ASP A 80 -5.27 -0.82 22.66
N SER A 81 -5.17 0.51 22.77
CA SER A 81 -6.33 1.41 22.76
C SER A 81 -7.07 1.37 21.42
N ALA A 82 -6.36 1.47 20.30
CA ALA A 82 -6.97 1.37 18.97
C ALA A 82 -7.50 -0.04 18.71
N ALA A 83 -6.74 -1.07 19.06
CA ALA A 83 -7.10 -2.47 18.84
C ALA A 83 -8.40 -2.82 19.57
N ALA A 84 -8.58 -2.33 20.79
CA ALA A 84 -9.81 -2.55 21.57
C ALA A 84 -10.99 -1.72 21.04
N GLN A 85 -10.74 -0.50 20.56
CA GLN A 85 -11.79 0.40 20.11
C GLN A 85 -12.42 -0.04 18.79
N CYS A 86 -11.62 -0.57 17.85
CA CYS A 86 -12.08 -0.92 16.50
C CYS A 86 -12.14 -2.43 16.22
N ASP A 87 -11.95 -3.30 17.21
CA ASP A 87 -11.86 -4.76 17.00
C ASP A 87 -10.80 -5.13 15.93
N PHE A 88 -9.62 -4.48 15.98
CA PHE A 88 -8.61 -4.51 14.93
C PHE A 88 -8.30 -5.94 14.43
N ALA A 89 -8.09 -6.89 15.31
CA ALA A 89 -7.79 -8.28 14.94
C ALA A 89 -8.93 -8.91 14.10
N LYS A 90 -10.18 -8.67 14.48
CA LYS A 90 -11.35 -9.14 13.71
C LYS A 90 -11.41 -8.48 12.34
N ASN A 91 -11.08 -7.18 12.25
CA ASN A 91 -11.08 -6.46 10.97
C ASN A 91 -9.95 -6.96 10.07
N VAL A 92 -8.77 -7.33 10.61
CA VAL A 92 -7.69 -7.98 9.85
C VAL A 92 -8.18 -9.30 9.25
N ASP A 93 -8.87 -10.15 10.04
CA ASP A 93 -9.42 -11.42 9.54
C ASP A 93 -10.49 -11.19 8.45
N ALA A 94 -11.27 -10.11 8.56
CA ALA A 94 -12.33 -9.76 7.61
C ALA A 94 -11.82 -9.08 6.34
N ALA A 95 -10.64 -8.47 6.36
CA ALA A 95 -10.09 -7.67 5.26
C ALA A 95 -9.76 -8.48 3.99
N ALA A 96 -9.85 -9.81 4.06
CA ALA A 96 -9.62 -10.73 2.93
C ALA A 96 -8.29 -10.44 2.20
N LEU A 97 -7.21 -10.29 2.96
CA LEU A 97 -5.87 -10.13 2.40
C LEU A 97 -5.43 -11.43 1.71
N PRO A 98 -4.69 -11.34 0.58
CA PRO A 98 -4.11 -12.53 -0.03
C PRO A 98 -3.11 -13.20 0.91
N GLU A 99 -2.86 -14.52 0.70
CA GLU A 99 -2.00 -15.32 1.59
C GLU A 99 -0.58 -14.72 1.77
N ASN A 100 -0.06 -14.11 0.72
CA ASN A 100 1.25 -13.43 0.73
C ASN A 100 1.19 -11.96 1.17
N ASN A 101 0.01 -11.43 1.49
CA ASN A 101 -0.25 -10.02 1.81
C ASN A 101 0.21 -9.02 0.72
N LEU A 102 0.34 -9.46 -0.52
CA LEU A 102 0.74 -8.60 -1.63
C LEU A 102 -0.43 -7.71 -2.07
N ILE A 103 -0.24 -6.40 -1.99
CA ILE A 103 -1.24 -5.40 -2.43
C ILE A 103 -0.56 -4.22 -3.13
N SER A 104 -1.27 -3.55 -4.01
CA SER A 104 -0.80 -2.26 -4.54
C SER A 104 -0.80 -1.19 -3.46
N SER A 105 0.26 -0.36 -3.42
CA SER A 105 0.47 0.65 -2.38
C SER A 105 -0.65 1.68 -2.27
N PHE A 106 -1.36 1.99 -3.36
CA PHE A 106 -2.48 2.93 -3.33
C PHE A 106 -3.71 2.41 -2.57
N TYR A 107 -3.78 1.11 -2.26
CA TYR A 107 -4.81 0.54 -1.39
C TYR A 107 -4.53 0.72 0.11
N LEU A 108 -3.29 1.08 0.50
CA LEU A 108 -2.90 1.15 1.92
C LEU A 108 -3.80 2.07 2.74
N GLY A 109 -4.16 3.24 2.21
CA GLY A 109 -5.05 4.18 2.90
C GLY A 109 -6.44 3.60 3.12
N ALA A 110 -7.03 2.99 2.09
CA ALA A 110 -8.34 2.34 2.18
C ALA A 110 -8.32 1.14 3.12
N LEU A 111 -7.31 0.27 3.02
CA LEU A 111 -7.11 -0.85 3.93
C LEU A 111 -6.99 -0.38 5.38
N THR A 112 -6.21 0.69 5.64
CA THR A 112 -6.07 1.24 6.99
C THR A 112 -7.41 1.68 7.59
N THR A 113 -8.27 2.32 6.79
CA THR A 113 -9.62 2.74 7.27
C THR A 113 -10.54 1.53 7.50
N GLU A 114 -10.46 0.49 6.67
CA GLU A 114 -11.19 -0.77 6.89
C GLU A 114 -10.74 -1.43 8.20
N LEU A 115 -9.42 -1.55 8.44
CA LEU A 115 -8.87 -2.10 9.67
C LEU A 115 -9.22 -1.27 10.91
N ALA A 116 -9.39 0.04 10.76
CA ALA A 116 -9.86 0.93 11.81
C ALA A 116 -11.38 0.87 12.06
N GLY A 117 -12.14 0.05 11.31
CA GLY A 117 -13.58 -0.03 11.41
C GLY A 117 -14.30 1.23 10.93
N MET A 118 -13.71 1.97 10.00
CA MET A 118 -14.20 3.25 9.46
C MET A 118 -14.82 3.09 8.06
N GLU A 119 -15.46 1.96 7.80
CA GLU A 119 -16.19 1.71 6.55
C GLU A 119 -17.30 2.75 6.34
N GLY A 120 -17.57 3.10 5.09
CA GLY A 120 -18.57 4.13 4.74
C GLY A 120 -18.12 5.56 4.99
N LEU A 121 -16.90 5.79 5.49
CA LEU A 121 -16.35 7.14 5.69
C LEU A 121 -16.12 7.86 4.35
N SER A 122 -15.68 7.12 3.33
CA SER A 122 -15.36 7.64 2.02
C SER A 122 -15.77 6.66 0.93
N PRO A 123 -16.70 7.04 0.02
CA PRO A 123 -17.06 6.19 -1.11
C PRO A 123 -15.86 5.78 -1.98
N LEU A 124 -14.81 6.62 -2.05
CA LEU A 124 -13.57 6.27 -2.72
C LEU A 124 -12.85 5.11 -2.02
N TYR A 125 -12.73 5.16 -0.70
CA TYR A 125 -12.05 4.11 0.05
C TYR A 125 -12.85 2.80 0.07
N ASP A 126 -14.18 2.88 0.11
CA ASP A 126 -15.05 1.70 -0.01
C ASP A 126 -14.84 1.02 -1.38
N MET A 127 -14.85 1.80 -2.49
CA MET A 127 -14.55 1.31 -3.82
C MET A 127 -13.15 0.69 -3.92
N LEU A 128 -12.12 1.33 -3.34
CA LEU A 128 -10.76 0.80 -3.34
C LEU A 128 -10.65 -0.51 -2.57
N ASN A 129 -11.36 -0.66 -1.45
CA ASN A 129 -11.38 -1.90 -0.70
C ASN A 129 -12.10 -3.03 -1.45
N ASP A 130 -13.18 -2.72 -2.18
CA ASP A 130 -13.87 -3.68 -3.03
C ASP A 130 -12.96 -4.14 -4.18
N MET A 131 -12.30 -3.20 -4.88
CA MET A 131 -11.32 -3.53 -5.93
C MET A 131 -10.16 -4.38 -5.39
N ARG A 132 -9.62 -4.02 -4.22
CA ARG A 132 -8.52 -4.75 -3.57
C ARG A 132 -8.88 -6.21 -3.28
N LYS A 133 -10.12 -6.49 -2.88
CA LYS A 133 -10.59 -7.85 -2.59
C LYS A 133 -10.66 -8.73 -3.83
N GLU A 134 -10.86 -8.14 -5.00
CA GLU A 134 -10.90 -8.86 -6.29
C GLU A 134 -9.55 -8.86 -6.99
N TYR A 135 -8.87 -7.71 -7.00
CA TYR A 135 -7.55 -7.50 -7.62
C TYR A 135 -6.61 -6.79 -6.64
N PRO A 136 -5.99 -7.51 -5.71
CA PRO A 136 -5.08 -6.93 -4.73
C PRO A 136 -3.87 -6.23 -5.35
N VAL A 137 -3.45 -6.61 -6.54
CA VAL A 137 -2.39 -5.92 -7.27
C VAL A 137 -2.89 -5.42 -8.62
N LEU A 138 -2.76 -4.12 -8.82
CA LEU A 138 -2.94 -3.46 -10.11
C LEU A 138 -1.65 -2.73 -10.48
N SER A 139 -1.06 -3.07 -11.60
CA SER A 139 0.17 -2.45 -12.12
C SER A 139 0.11 -2.30 -13.64
N ASP A 140 1.08 -1.58 -14.21
CA ASP A 140 1.17 -1.37 -15.66
C ASP A 140 1.60 -2.63 -16.43
N MET A 141 2.11 -3.66 -15.74
CA MET A 141 2.63 -4.87 -16.39
C MET A 141 1.70 -6.06 -16.17
N TYR A 142 1.40 -6.37 -14.92
CA TYR A 142 0.55 -7.47 -14.52
C TYR A 142 -0.35 -7.06 -13.35
N HIS A 143 -1.56 -7.59 -13.37
CA HIS A 143 -2.48 -7.52 -12.24
C HIS A 143 -2.45 -8.87 -11.53
N VAL A 144 -2.75 -8.90 -10.24
CA VAL A 144 -2.90 -10.16 -9.48
C VAL A 144 -4.33 -10.21 -8.97
N ASP A 145 -5.03 -11.31 -9.28
CA ASP A 145 -6.39 -11.55 -8.78
C ASP A 145 -6.40 -12.10 -7.34
N ALA A 146 -7.59 -12.21 -6.74
CA ALA A 146 -7.78 -12.72 -5.38
C ALA A 146 -7.31 -14.18 -5.20
N GLN A 147 -7.10 -14.92 -6.26
CA GLN A 147 -6.58 -16.29 -6.26
C GLN A 147 -5.05 -16.35 -6.46
N GLY A 148 -4.40 -15.19 -6.61
CA GLY A 148 -2.97 -15.09 -6.84
C GLY A 148 -2.52 -15.33 -8.29
N ASN A 149 -3.46 -15.31 -9.25
CA ASN A 149 -3.09 -15.47 -10.66
C ASN A 149 -2.64 -14.13 -11.24
N TYR A 150 -1.57 -14.16 -12.01
CA TYR A 150 -1.07 -13.02 -12.76
C TYR A 150 -1.80 -12.90 -14.11
N VAL A 151 -2.47 -11.78 -14.32
CA VAL A 151 -3.23 -11.49 -15.54
C VAL A 151 -2.79 -10.16 -16.15
N GLN A 152 -2.91 -10.02 -17.48
CA GLN A 152 -2.55 -8.78 -18.18
C GLN A 152 -3.75 -7.91 -18.51
N GLU A 153 -4.93 -8.50 -18.59
CA GLU A 153 -6.16 -7.79 -18.91
C GLU A 153 -7.11 -7.84 -17.72
N LEU A 154 -7.71 -6.71 -17.39
CA LEU A 154 -8.73 -6.60 -16.37
C LEU A 154 -10.12 -6.82 -16.97
N PRO A 155 -11.08 -7.39 -16.22
CA PRO A 155 -12.50 -7.33 -16.56
C PRO A 155 -12.95 -5.88 -16.76
N GLU A 156 -14.00 -5.71 -17.60
CA GLU A 156 -14.49 -4.39 -17.99
C GLU A 156 -14.96 -3.56 -16.79
N ASP A 157 -15.61 -4.17 -15.81
CA ASP A 157 -16.09 -3.54 -14.58
C ASP A 157 -14.95 -3.04 -13.68
N ILE A 158 -13.87 -3.81 -13.54
CA ILE A 158 -12.67 -3.38 -12.80
C ILE A 158 -11.95 -2.26 -13.55
N GLN A 159 -11.88 -2.34 -14.88
CA GLN A 159 -11.32 -1.27 -15.71
C GLN A 159 -12.12 0.04 -15.60
N GLU A 160 -13.44 -0.03 -15.52
CA GLU A 160 -14.29 1.13 -15.30
C GLU A 160 -14.09 1.75 -13.92
N GLN A 161 -13.92 0.93 -12.88
CA GLN A 161 -13.59 1.41 -11.52
C GLN A 161 -12.22 2.09 -11.50
N LEU A 162 -11.21 1.52 -12.16
CA LEU A 162 -9.88 2.12 -12.29
C LEU A 162 -9.94 3.48 -13.02
N ASN A 163 -10.70 3.56 -14.12
CA ASN A 163 -10.93 4.81 -14.83
C ASN A 163 -11.64 5.86 -13.94
N THR A 164 -12.56 5.43 -13.09
CA THR A 164 -13.25 6.29 -12.11
C THR A 164 -12.25 6.82 -11.09
N LEU A 165 -11.36 5.99 -10.56
CA LEU A 165 -10.28 6.38 -9.65
C LEU A 165 -9.37 7.44 -10.28
N ILE A 166 -8.93 7.22 -11.52
CA ILE A 166 -8.10 8.18 -12.28
C ILE A 166 -8.85 9.51 -12.46
N GLY A 167 -10.14 9.45 -12.81
CA GLY A 167 -10.98 10.63 -12.95
C GLY A 167 -11.12 11.42 -11.64
N TRP A 168 -11.26 10.74 -10.50
CA TRP A 168 -11.32 11.37 -9.18
C TRP A 168 -9.98 12.01 -8.78
N GLN A 169 -8.87 11.32 -9.04
CA GLN A 169 -7.53 11.89 -8.80
C GLN A 169 -7.32 13.16 -9.61
N TYR A 170 -7.71 13.14 -10.89
CA TYR A 170 -7.62 14.30 -11.75
C TYR A 170 -8.49 15.47 -11.23
N TYR A 171 -9.73 15.20 -10.84
CA TYR A 171 -10.64 16.18 -10.27
C TYR A 171 -10.07 16.81 -8.98
N ILE A 172 -9.57 15.99 -8.05
CA ILE A 172 -9.01 16.48 -6.79
C ILE A 172 -7.78 17.36 -7.04
N LEU A 173 -6.91 16.96 -7.98
CA LEU A 173 -5.64 17.65 -8.22
C LEU A 173 -5.80 18.93 -9.04
N PHE A 174 -6.77 18.99 -9.96
CA PHE A 174 -6.85 20.06 -10.95
C PHE A 174 -8.16 20.87 -10.89
N ASP A 175 -9.32 20.23 -10.76
CA ASP A 175 -10.60 20.91 -10.84
C ASP A 175 -11.00 21.61 -9.54
N GLN A 176 -10.64 21.07 -8.38
CA GLN A 176 -10.87 21.76 -7.09
C GLN A 176 -9.96 23.00 -6.90
N ALA A 177 -8.87 23.09 -7.64
CA ALA A 177 -7.96 24.24 -7.61
C ALA A 177 -8.45 25.43 -8.44
N LEU A 178 -9.49 25.26 -9.25
CA LEU A 178 -10.11 26.37 -9.97
C LEU A 178 -10.96 27.19 -8.98
N PRO A 179 -10.70 28.49 -8.82
CA PRO A 179 -11.59 29.34 -8.04
C PRO A 179 -12.98 29.26 -8.67
N ALA A 180 -14.01 29.11 -7.83
CA ALA A 180 -15.38 29.22 -8.30
C ALA A 180 -15.49 30.43 -9.20
N ALA A 181 -15.95 30.25 -10.44
CA ALA A 181 -16.14 31.33 -11.36
C ALA A 181 -16.92 32.42 -10.64
N ALA A 182 -16.31 33.60 -10.49
CA ALA A 182 -17.00 34.73 -9.88
C ALA A 182 -18.27 34.95 -10.70
N ASP A 183 -19.42 34.74 -10.05
CA ASP A 183 -20.71 35.08 -10.64
C ASP A 183 -20.60 36.50 -11.19
N SER A 184 -20.54 36.61 -12.49
CA SER A 184 -20.62 37.88 -13.20
C SER A 184 -22.04 38.41 -12.99
N GLN A 185 -22.14 39.36 -12.08
CA GLN A 185 -23.28 40.24 -11.98
C GLN A 185 -23.39 41.16 -13.20
#